data_b030cee7dbaa721a13f30ab1dbeaede0
#
_entry.id   b030cee7dbaa721a13f30ab1dbeaede0
#
_cell.length_a   1.000
_cell.length_b   1.000
_cell.length_c   1.000
_cell.angle_alpha   90.00
_cell.angle_beta   90.00
_cell.angle_gamma   90.00
#
_symmetry.space_group_name_H-M   'P 1'
#
loop_
_entity.id
_entity.type
_entity.pdbx_description
1 polymer ?
#
loop_
_entity_poly.entity_id
_entity_poly.type
_entity_poly.pdbx_seq_one_letter_code
_entity_poly.pdbx_strand_id
1 'polypeptide(L)'
;MKKITTLILTLVSLTSFSQSIESITEKVSDKICDCIKDDISSYSEIKPEFNRCYDKEFNQIFSLVDSAEQKILVQQGALEEIKNGIIPTLNTNCEKIRKIIQSEVENSVDPAASSDKESCSTNFTGKDLKKIKKLDGEIIAFNGLVTEVHSAHNDKPYYQVKLEGGNTIWIASLVNSGYEKEGKIIRLLGYVSEVGNNEIAQKYNQTDYHILAFCVIDMDSKQMAMMPGSELQVKEWMNGTIPKGEK
;
A
#
# COMPACT_ATOMS: atom_id res chain seq x y z
N MET A 1 -14.01 -9.30 41.11
CA MET A 1 -13.97 -7.94 40.55
C MET A 1 -12.57 -7.37 40.29
N LYS A 2 -11.50 -7.74 41.06
CA LYS A 2 -10.13 -7.21 40.82
C LYS A 2 -9.47 -7.60 39.48
N LYS A 3 -9.80 -8.75 38.88
CA LYS A 3 -9.19 -9.23 37.62
C LYS A 3 -9.68 -8.51 36.36
N ILE A 4 -10.88 -7.97 36.36
CA ILE A 4 -11.47 -7.24 35.18
C ILE A 4 -10.86 -5.84 35.06
N THR A 5 -10.57 -5.20 36.20
CA THR A 5 -9.97 -3.84 36.20
C THR A 5 -8.55 -3.83 35.65
N THR A 6 -7.77 -4.89 35.87
CA THR A 6 -6.39 -4.99 35.33
C THR A 6 -6.37 -5.19 33.82
N LEU A 7 -7.33 -5.94 33.26
CA LEU A 7 -7.44 -6.16 31.82
C LEU A 7 -7.81 -4.90 31.05
N ILE A 8 -8.70 -4.07 31.62
CA ILE A 8 -9.12 -2.80 30.99
C ILE A 8 -7.97 -1.78 31.00
N LEU A 9 -7.16 -1.73 32.05
CA LEU A 9 -6.00 -0.81 32.11
C LEU A 9 -4.92 -1.17 31.08
N THR A 10 -4.69 -2.45 30.81
CA THR A 10 -3.70 -2.87 29.79
C THR A 10 -4.16 -2.59 28.36
N LEU A 11 -5.46 -2.71 28.07
CA LEU A 11 -6.01 -2.36 26.75
C LEU A 11 -5.91 -0.86 26.46
N VAL A 12 -6.19 0.00 27.43
CA VAL A 12 -6.13 1.46 27.27
C VAL A 12 -4.67 1.93 27.06
N SER A 13 -3.68 1.27 27.66
CA SER A 13 -2.28 1.65 27.46
C SER A 13 -1.73 1.29 26.08
N LEU A 14 -2.20 0.21 25.46
CA LEU A 14 -1.78 -0.20 24.11
C LEU A 14 -2.35 0.72 23.03
N THR A 15 -3.59 1.15 23.14
CA THR A 15 -4.21 2.10 22.17
C THR A 15 -3.54 3.47 22.24
N SER A 16 -3.20 3.96 23.42
CA SER A 16 -2.52 5.26 23.59
C SER A 16 -1.11 5.25 23.00
N PHE A 17 -0.40 4.13 23.04
CA PHE A 17 0.95 4.00 22.49
C PHE A 17 0.93 4.03 20.94
N SER A 18 0.05 3.27 20.31
CA SER A 18 -0.10 3.24 18.86
C SER A 18 -0.48 4.62 18.30
N GLN A 19 -1.46 5.30 18.92
CA GLN A 19 -1.86 6.66 18.52
C GLN A 19 -0.72 7.68 18.62
N SER A 20 0.18 7.51 19.58
CA SER A 20 1.32 8.42 19.74
C SER A 20 2.41 8.16 18.71
N ILE A 21 2.67 6.92 18.30
CA ILE A 21 3.60 6.59 17.20
C ILE A 21 3.07 7.16 15.90
N GLU A 22 1.78 7.00 15.62
CA GLU A 22 1.13 7.56 14.44
C GLU A 22 1.26 9.10 14.40
N SER A 23 0.97 9.80 15.50
CA SER A 23 1.13 11.24 15.63
C SER A 23 2.57 11.70 15.37
N ILE A 24 3.57 10.98 15.90
CA ILE A 24 4.99 11.28 15.66
C ILE A 24 5.34 11.04 14.18
N THR A 25 4.86 9.94 13.60
CA THR A 25 5.07 9.59 12.20
C THR A 25 4.52 10.67 11.27
N GLU A 26 3.31 11.16 11.54
CA GLU A 26 2.70 12.28 10.80
C GLU A 26 3.55 13.55 10.88
N LYS A 27 3.95 13.97 12.09
CA LYS A 27 4.78 15.17 12.30
C LYS A 27 6.10 15.11 11.53
N VAL A 28 6.78 13.96 11.56
CA VAL A 28 8.04 13.76 10.83
C VAL A 28 7.79 13.76 9.32
N SER A 29 6.73 13.10 8.88
CA SER A 29 6.35 13.05 7.46
C SER A 29 5.99 14.42 6.92
N ASP A 30 5.25 15.24 7.67
CA ASP A 30 4.92 16.61 7.28
C ASP A 30 6.19 17.46 7.13
N LYS A 31 7.15 17.35 8.07
CA LYS A 31 8.44 18.04 7.97
C LYS A 31 9.28 17.60 6.78
N ILE A 32 9.28 16.30 6.47
CA ILE A 32 9.93 15.78 5.26
C ILE A 32 9.25 16.34 4.01
N CYS A 33 7.92 16.35 3.96
CA CYS A 33 7.15 16.92 2.85
C CYS A 33 7.44 18.42 2.66
N ASP A 34 7.46 19.20 3.75
CA ASP A 34 7.79 20.63 3.72
C ASP A 34 9.23 20.89 3.24
N CYS A 35 10.17 20.01 3.61
CA CYS A 35 11.57 20.09 3.23
C CYS A 35 11.79 19.84 1.73
N ILE A 36 10.97 18.99 1.11
CA ILE A 36 11.05 18.69 -0.33
C ILE A 36 10.71 19.96 -1.12
N LYS A 37 11.57 20.31 -2.08
CA LYS A 37 11.39 21.49 -2.90
C LYS A 37 10.18 21.39 -3.81
N ASP A 38 9.57 22.54 -4.13
CA ASP A 38 8.37 22.61 -4.99
C ASP A 38 8.69 22.50 -6.48
N ASP A 39 9.94 22.71 -6.88
CA ASP A 39 10.40 22.69 -8.28
C ASP A 39 10.80 21.31 -8.80
N ILE A 40 10.68 20.28 -7.96
CA ILE A 40 10.94 18.90 -8.37
C ILE A 40 9.79 18.40 -9.24
N SER A 41 10.14 17.85 -10.39
CA SER A 41 9.18 17.43 -11.41
C SER A 41 9.28 15.95 -11.81
N SER A 42 10.32 15.24 -11.37
CA SER A 42 10.57 13.84 -11.74
C SER A 42 10.90 12.94 -10.55
N TYR A 43 10.66 11.63 -10.71
CA TYR A 43 11.01 10.64 -9.71
C TYR A 43 12.53 10.53 -9.49
N SER A 44 13.32 10.73 -10.52
CA SER A 44 14.78 10.70 -10.44
C SER A 44 15.34 11.85 -9.58
N GLU A 45 14.66 12.99 -9.57
CA GLU A 45 15.02 14.15 -8.75
C GLU A 45 14.51 14.02 -7.32
N ILE A 46 13.33 13.41 -7.12
CA ILE A 46 12.72 13.32 -5.79
C ILE A 46 13.48 12.36 -4.88
N LYS A 47 14.03 11.27 -5.39
CA LYS A 47 14.72 10.26 -4.58
C LYS A 47 15.91 10.82 -3.80
N PRO A 48 16.88 11.54 -4.41
CA PRO A 48 17.97 12.15 -3.65
C PRO A 48 17.49 13.25 -2.70
N GLU A 49 16.49 14.04 -3.08
CA GLU A 49 15.93 15.09 -2.25
C GLU A 49 15.16 14.51 -1.06
N PHE A 50 14.38 13.46 -1.27
CA PHE A 50 13.73 12.71 -0.21
C PHE A 50 14.75 12.19 0.80
N ASN A 51 15.82 11.54 0.36
CA ASN A 51 16.85 11.03 1.25
C ASN A 51 17.50 12.16 2.07
N ARG A 52 17.79 13.29 1.43
CA ARG A 52 18.32 14.47 2.11
C ARG A 52 17.37 14.99 3.19
N CYS A 53 16.09 15.15 2.86
CA CYS A 53 15.07 15.63 3.78
C CYS A 53 14.80 14.61 4.90
N TYR A 54 14.74 13.33 4.56
CA TYR A 54 14.58 12.25 5.51
C TYR A 54 15.69 12.25 6.55
N ASP A 55 16.94 12.23 6.12
CA ASP A 55 18.10 12.23 7.02
C ASP A 55 18.11 13.46 7.93
N LYS A 56 17.80 14.64 7.38
CA LYS A 56 17.74 15.87 8.13
C LYS A 56 16.65 15.83 9.21
N GLU A 57 15.42 15.56 8.84
CA GLU A 57 14.28 15.66 9.74
C GLU A 57 14.22 14.47 10.73
N PHE A 58 14.60 13.26 10.29
CA PHE A 58 14.66 12.11 11.17
C PHE A 58 15.75 12.24 12.25
N ASN A 59 16.91 12.79 11.89
CA ASN A 59 17.98 13.06 12.88
C ASN A 59 17.58 14.11 13.92
N GLN A 60 16.56 14.93 13.62
CA GLN A 60 16.03 15.94 14.53
C GLN A 60 14.72 15.52 15.21
N ILE A 61 14.31 14.25 15.12
CA ILE A 61 13.02 13.76 15.60
C ILE A 61 12.74 14.14 17.06
N PHE A 62 13.74 14.11 17.93
CA PHE A 62 13.58 14.48 19.34
C PHE A 62 13.25 15.98 19.53
N SER A 63 13.57 16.83 18.57
CA SER A 63 13.23 18.26 18.60
C SER A 63 11.86 18.57 18.00
N LEU A 64 11.28 17.63 17.26
CA LEU A 64 9.98 17.76 16.60
C LEU A 64 8.80 17.34 17.51
N VAL A 65 9.10 16.69 18.60
CA VAL A 65 8.11 16.04 19.47
C VAL A 65 8.14 16.64 20.89
N ASP A 66 7.01 16.57 21.57
CA ASP A 66 6.90 17.05 22.95
C ASP A 66 7.54 16.06 23.98
N SER A 67 7.56 16.47 25.25
CA SER A 67 8.17 15.69 26.32
C SER A 67 7.49 14.34 26.60
N ALA A 68 6.21 14.20 26.26
CA ALA A 68 5.48 12.93 26.38
C ALA A 68 5.84 11.98 25.25
N GLU A 69 5.89 12.51 24.02
CA GLU A 69 6.28 11.76 22.82
C GLU A 69 7.77 11.35 22.85
N GLN A 70 8.65 12.19 23.42
CA GLN A 70 10.07 11.84 23.63
C GLN A 70 10.25 10.56 24.45
N LYS A 71 9.36 10.32 25.43
CA LYS A 71 9.38 9.07 26.23
C LYS A 71 9.01 7.85 25.41
N ILE A 72 8.25 8.04 24.34
CA ILE A 72 7.88 6.97 23.39
C ILE A 72 9.05 6.64 22.49
N LEU A 73 9.76 7.65 21.98
CA LEU A 73 10.93 7.46 21.10
C LEU A 73 12.03 6.60 21.72
N VAL A 74 12.17 6.60 23.05
CA VAL A 74 13.17 5.78 23.75
C VAL A 74 12.71 4.34 24.04
N GLN A 75 11.45 4.01 23.69
CA GLN A 75 10.96 2.65 23.86
C GLN A 75 11.49 1.75 22.74
N GLN A 76 11.71 0.48 23.08
CA GLN A 76 12.22 -0.49 22.12
C GLN A 76 11.27 -0.67 20.93
N GLY A 77 11.79 -0.51 19.74
CA GLY A 77 11.04 -0.68 18.49
C GLY A 77 10.32 0.57 17.99
N ALA A 78 10.09 1.61 18.81
CA ALA A 78 9.34 2.80 18.43
C ALA A 78 9.94 3.53 17.20
N LEU A 79 11.27 3.72 17.17
CA LEU A 79 11.94 4.36 16.04
C LEU A 79 11.82 3.56 14.75
N GLU A 80 11.84 2.24 14.84
CA GLU A 80 11.67 1.37 13.67
C GLU A 80 10.23 1.42 13.13
N GLU A 81 9.25 1.43 14.02
CA GLU A 81 7.84 1.55 13.66
C GLU A 81 7.57 2.91 13.00
N ILE A 82 8.11 4.02 13.53
CA ILE A 82 8.03 5.34 12.92
C ILE A 82 8.68 5.35 11.54
N LYS A 83 9.89 4.81 11.38
CA LYS A 83 10.56 4.68 10.07
C LYS A 83 9.68 3.98 9.04
N ASN A 84 9.10 2.86 9.43
CA ASN A 84 8.24 2.05 8.55
C ASN A 84 6.94 2.78 8.18
N GLY A 85 6.47 3.69 9.04
CA GLY A 85 5.28 4.51 8.81
C GLY A 85 5.50 5.74 7.93
N ILE A 86 6.74 6.27 7.83
CA ILE A 86 7.00 7.56 7.14
C ILE A 86 6.62 7.50 5.65
N ILE A 87 7.07 6.49 4.91
CA ILE A 87 6.81 6.39 3.46
C ILE A 87 5.30 6.24 3.17
N PRO A 88 4.55 5.33 3.82
CA PRO A 88 3.11 5.26 3.68
C PRO A 88 2.40 6.58 3.97
N THR A 89 2.78 7.27 5.05
CA THR A 89 2.18 8.54 5.45
C THR A 89 2.46 9.65 4.42
N LEU A 90 3.69 9.75 3.92
CA LEU A 90 4.05 10.70 2.86
C LEU A 90 3.26 10.48 1.56
N ASN A 91 3.08 9.23 1.16
CA ASN A 91 2.29 8.89 -0.03
C ASN A 91 0.82 9.30 0.11
N THR A 92 0.30 9.29 1.34
CA THR A 92 -1.07 9.70 1.62
C THR A 92 -1.19 11.21 1.76
N ASN A 93 -0.28 11.85 2.49
CA ASN A 93 -0.45 13.21 2.96
C ASN A 93 0.38 14.25 2.18
N CYS A 94 1.49 13.85 1.52
CA CYS A 94 2.34 14.78 0.78
C CYS A 94 1.87 14.97 -0.67
N GLU A 95 1.20 16.07 -0.95
CA GLU A 95 0.69 16.38 -2.29
C GLU A 95 1.81 16.50 -3.34
N LYS A 96 2.99 16.99 -2.96
CA LYS A 96 4.16 17.10 -3.86
C LYS A 96 4.58 15.73 -4.36
N ILE A 97 4.73 14.76 -3.46
CA ILE A 97 5.09 13.37 -3.81
C ILE A 97 4.01 12.75 -4.69
N ARG A 98 2.74 12.89 -4.32
CA ARG A 98 1.62 12.35 -5.12
C ARG A 98 1.59 12.91 -6.53
N LYS A 99 1.77 14.22 -6.70
CA LYS A 99 1.81 14.86 -8.03
C LYS A 99 2.96 14.34 -8.88
N ILE A 100 4.14 14.15 -8.31
CA ILE A 100 5.30 13.63 -9.04
C ILE A 100 5.04 12.19 -9.48
N ILE A 101 4.57 11.32 -8.56
CA ILE A 101 4.23 9.94 -8.91
C ILE A 101 3.16 9.91 -10.01
N GLN A 102 2.12 10.72 -9.88
CA GLN A 102 1.06 10.80 -10.88
C GLN A 102 1.57 11.30 -12.23
N SER A 103 2.40 12.35 -12.26
CA SER A 103 2.97 12.89 -13.50
C SER A 103 3.91 11.90 -14.20
N GLU A 104 4.71 11.12 -13.45
CA GLU A 104 5.57 10.07 -14.00
C GLU A 104 4.73 8.94 -14.61
N VAL A 105 3.63 8.57 -13.97
CA VAL A 105 2.68 7.60 -14.55
C VAL A 105 2.10 8.13 -15.86
N GLU A 106 1.62 9.38 -15.86
CA GLU A 106 1.04 10.02 -17.04
C GLU A 106 2.07 10.20 -18.16
N ASN A 107 3.31 10.63 -17.83
CA ASN A 107 4.39 10.83 -18.81
C ASN A 107 5.05 9.52 -19.26
N SER A 108 4.97 8.45 -18.46
CA SER A 108 5.50 7.13 -18.85
C SER A 108 4.56 6.35 -19.76
N VAL A 109 3.32 6.79 -19.88
CA VAL A 109 2.37 6.26 -20.86
C VAL A 109 2.69 6.88 -22.21
N ASP A 110 3.13 6.07 -23.15
CA ASP A 110 3.22 6.49 -24.58
C ASP A 110 1.84 7.02 -24.99
N PRO A 111 1.71 8.31 -25.42
CA PRO A 111 0.42 8.85 -25.85
C PRO A 111 -0.24 8.02 -26.95
N ALA A 112 0.54 7.30 -27.76
CA ALA A 112 0.04 6.34 -28.74
C ALA A 112 -0.53 5.06 -28.09
N ALA A 113 -0.05 4.66 -26.90
CA ALA A 113 -0.59 3.55 -26.11
C ALA A 113 -1.78 3.97 -25.24
N SER A 114 -2.00 5.27 -25.03
CA SER A 114 -3.09 5.80 -24.19
C SER A 114 -4.47 5.76 -24.85
N SER A 115 -4.56 5.49 -26.15
CA SER A 115 -5.85 5.32 -26.83
C SER A 115 -6.57 4.02 -26.48
N ASP A 116 -5.83 3.01 -25.97
CA ASP A 116 -6.38 1.73 -25.53
C ASP A 116 -5.85 1.37 -24.13
N LYS A 117 -6.50 1.88 -23.07
CA LYS A 117 -6.33 1.35 -21.71
C LYS A 117 -6.77 -0.13 -21.58
N GLU A 118 -7.09 -0.77 -22.68
CA GLU A 118 -7.20 -2.22 -22.85
C GLU A 118 -5.84 -2.92 -22.87
N SER A 119 -4.72 -2.18 -22.95
CA SER A 119 -3.38 -2.76 -23.07
C SER A 119 -2.88 -3.45 -21.81
N CYS A 120 -3.39 -3.11 -20.61
CA CYS A 120 -3.07 -3.83 -19.37
C CYS A 120 -3.60 -5.26 -19.45
N SER A 121 -2.78 -6.17 -19.96
CA SER A 121 -3.16 -7.58 -20.17
C SER A 121 -3.51 -8.28 -18.86
N THR A 122 -4.37 -9.30 -18.93
CA THR A 122 -4.69 -10.17 -17.81
C THR A 122 -4.22 -11.58 -18.10
N ASN A 123 -3.66 -12.27 -17.09
CA ASN A 123 -3.13 -13.62 -17.22
C ASN A 123 -3.69 -14.60 -16.17
N PHE A 124 -4.63 -14.13 -15.34
CA PHE A 124 -5.18 -14.92 -14.26
C PHE A 124 -6.71 -14.91 -14.29
N THR A 125 -7.30 -16.09 -14.09
CA THR A 125 -8.74 -16.32 -14.12
C THR A 125 -9.17 -17.20 -12.96
N GLY A 126 -10.46 -17.37 -12.75
CA GLY A 126 -10.99 -18.27 -11.72
C GLY A 126 -10.57 -19.77 -11.89
N LYS A 127 -10.15 -20.18 -13.10
CA LYS A 127 -9.63 -21.54 -13.35
C LYS A 127 -8.22 -21.74 -12.75
N ASP A 128 -7.45 -20.66 -12.64
CA ASP A 128 -6.06 -20.71 -12.18
C ASP A 128 -5.96 -20.83 -10.65
N LEU A 129 -7.04 -20.54 -9.93
CA LEU A 129 -7.11 -20.71 -8.47
C LEU A 129 -6.75 -22.13 -8.02
N LYS A 130 -7.11 -23.16 -8.80
CA LYS A 130 -6.74 -24.56 -8.50
C LYS A 130 -5.22 -24.81 -8.52
N LYS A 131 -4.46 -23.89 -9.12
CA LYS A 131 -3.00 -23.98 -9.26
C LYS A 131 -2.29 -22.86 -8.50
N ILE A 132 -3.00 -22.08 -7.68
CA ILE A 132 -2.48 -20.86 -7.05
C ILE A 132 -1.17 -21.10 -6.28
N LYS A 133 -1.05 -22.24 -5.61
CA LYS A 133 0.18 -22.66 -4.92
C LYS A 133 1.41 -22.69 -5.84
N LYS A 134 1.23 -23.03 -7.13
CA LYS A 134 2.34 -23.07 -8.09
C LYS A 134 2.75 -21.69 -8.60
N LEU A 135 1.92 -20.68 -8.32
CA LEU A 135 2.11 -19.28 -8.70
C LEU A 135 2.68 -18.44 -7.56
N ASP A 136 3.01 -19.05 -6.41
CA ASP A 136 3.60 -18.35 -5.29
C ASP A 136 4.84 -17.54 -5.71
N GLY A 137 4.86 -16.25 -5.37
CA GLY A 137 5.87 -15.28 -5.81
C GLY A 137 5.72 -14.76 -7.24
N GLU A 138 4.82 -15.31 -8.06
CA GLU A 138 4.60 -14.81 -9.42
C GLU A 138 3.68 -13.58 -9.43
N ILE A 139 3.90 -12.70 -10.40
CA ILE A 139 3.03 -11.54 -10.65
C ILE A 139 1.88 -11.98 -11.56
N ILE A 140 0.68 -11.65 -11.12
CA ILE A 140 -0.55 -11.92 -11.87
C ILE A 140 -1.37 -10.65 -12.05
N ALA A 141 -2.15 -10.61 -13.11
CA ALA A 141 -3.08 -9.53 -13.40
C ALA A 141 -4.46 -10.07 -13.77
N PHE A 142 -5.51 -9.45 -13.26
CA PHE A 142 -6.89 -9.86 -13.53
C PHE A 142 -7.90 -8.75 -13.30
N ASN A 143 -9.09 -8.94 -13.82
CA ASN A 143 -10.26 -8.13 -13.49
C ASN A 143 -11.14 -8.87 -12.49
N GLY A 144 -11.81 -8.13 -11.62
CA GLY A 144 -12.81 -8.73 -10.76
C GLY A 144 -13.73 -7.73 -10.08
N LEU A 145 -14.86 -8.25 -9.62
CA LEU A 145 -15.87 -7.50 -8.89
C LEU A 145 -15.55 -7.57 -7.39
N VAL A 146 -15.41 -6.45 -6.73
CA VAL A 146 -15.24 -6.37 -5.27
C VAL A 146 -16.54 -6.80 -4.60
N THR A 147 -16.50 -7.82 -3.76
CA THR A 147 -17.68 -8.40 -3.10
C THR A 147 -17.73 -8.15 -1.60
N GLU A 148 -16.59 -7.92 -0.97
CA GLU A 148 -16.47 -7.73 0.47
C GLU A 148 -15.21 -6.92 0.78
N VAL A 149 -15.27 -5.96 1.72
CA VAL A 149 -14.14 -5.10 2.08
C VAL A 149 -14.02 -5.02 3.60
N HIS A 150 -12.83 -5.23 4.10
CA HIS A 150 -12.47 -5.07 5.51
C HIS A 150 -11.34 -4.06 5.65
N SER A 151 -11.39 -3.27 6.71
CA SER A 151 -10.25 -2.45 7.12
C SER A 151 -9.13 -3.36 7.59
N ALA A 152 -7.97 -3.27 6.96
CA ALA A 152 -6.77 -3.94 7.40
C ALA A 152 -5.89 -3.01 8.24
N HIS A 153 -4.81 -3.57 8.75
CA HIS A 153 -3.79 -2.81 9.48
C HIS A 153 -3.23 -1.67 8.60
N ASN A 154 -3.10 -0.46 9.15
CA ASN A 154 -2.62 0.75 8.46
C ASN A 154 -3.53 1.23 7.31
N ASP A 155 -4.84 1.21 7.49
CA ASP A 155 -5.86 1.70 6.54
C ASP A 155 -5.83 1.07 5.14
N LYS A 156 -5.00 0.04 4.94
CA LYS A 156 -4.97 -0.71 3.69
C LYS A 156 -6.09 -1.74 3.69
N PRO A 157 -6.91 -1.78 2.63
CA PRO A 157 -8.04 -2.70 2.60
C PRO A 157 -7.58 -4.15 2.40
N TYR A 158 -8.27 -5.06 3.09
CA TYR A 158 -8.27 -6.49 2.81
C TYR A 158 -9.66 -6.85 2.28
N TYR A 159 -9.74 -7.32 1.06
CA TYR A 159 -11.03 -7.44 0.38
C TYR A 159 -11.11 -8.67 -0.50
N GLN A 160 -12.34 -9.11 -0.75
CA GLN A 160 -12.63 -10.23 -1.62
C GLN A 160 -13.04 -9.75 -3.00
N VAL A 161 -12.51 -10.42 -4.01
CA VAL A 161 -12.81 -10.15 -5.41
C VAL A 161 -13.36 -11.40 -6.07
N LYS A 162 -14.51 -11.25 -6.76
CA LYS A 162 -15.11 -12.28 -7.59
C LYS A 162 -14.53 -12.19 -8.99
N LEU A 163 -13.88 -13.26 -9.43
CA LEU A 163 -13.30 -13.42 -10.74
C LEU A 163 -14.35 -13.83 -11.77
N GLU A 164 -13.99 -13.72 -13.04
CA GLU A 164 -14.75 -14.36 -14.11
C GLU A 164 -14.89 -15.86 -13.87
N GLY A 165 -16.11 -16.39 -14.02
CA GLY A 165 -16.43 -17.78 -13.68
C GLY A 165 -16.93 -17.99 -12.24
N GLY A 166 -17.05 -16.92 -11.44
CA GLY A 166 -17.74 -16.90 -10.15
C GLY A 166 -16.90 -17.28 -8.93
N ASN A 167 -15.66 -17.72 -9.10
CA ASN A 167 -14.75 -17.99 -8.00
C ASN A 167 -14.30 -16.68 -7.35
N THR A 168 -13.97 -16.71 -6.06
CA THR A 168 -13.48 -15.56 -5.31
C THR A 168 -12.03 -15.75 -4.86
N ILE A 169 -11.32 -14.65 -4.69
CA ILE A 169 -9.97 -14.59 -4.14
C ILE A 169 -9.84 -13.38 -3.21
N TRP A 170 -9.04 -13.52 -2.18
CA TRP A 170 -8.73 -12.44 -1.25
C TRP A 170 -7.53 -11.63 -1.70
N ILE A 171 -7.60 -10.33 -1.46
CA ILE A 171 -6.60 -9.35 -1.85
C ILE A 171 -6.15 -8.60 -0.61
N ALA A 172 -4.85 -8.58 -0.36
CA ALA A 172 -4.23 -7.64 0.57
C ALA A 172 -3.68 -6.47 -0.27
N SER A 173 -4.29 -5.30 -0.15
CA SER A 173 -3.80 -4.14 -0.89
C SER A 173 -2.52 -3.58 -0.27
N LEU A 174 -1.52 -3.32 -1.08
CA LEU A 174 -0.32 -2.59 -0.68
C LEU A 174 -0.46 -1.08 -0.90
N VAL A 175 -1.59 -0.66 -1.51
CA VAL A 175 -1.95 0.74 -1.75
C VAL A 175 -3.29 1.07 -1.11
N ASN A 176 -3.49 2.31 -0.71
CA ASN A 176 -4.80 2.82 -0.33
C ASN A 176 -5.34 3.66 -1.50
N SER A 177 -6.05 3.02 -2.41
CA SER A 177 -6.57 3.68 -3.61
C SER A 177 -7.93 4.33 -3.39
N GLY A 178 -8.70 3.81 -2.43
CA GLY A 178 -10.12 4.17 -2.23
C GLY A 178 -11.05 3.63 -3.33
N TYR A 179 -10.54 2.80 -4.26
CA TYR A 179 -11.33 2.17 -5.32
C TYR A 179 -11.94 0.85 -4.88
N GLU A 180 -11.44 0.25 -3.82
CA GLU A 180 -11.84 -1.03 -3.24
C GLU A 180 -13.18 -0.86 -2.50
N LYS A 181 -14.27 -0.77 -3.27
CA LYS A 181 -15.65 -0.64 -2.75
C LYS A 181 -16.50 -1.76 -3.31
N GLU A 182 -17.37 -2.32 -2.48
CA GLU A 182 -18.31 -3.36 -2.90
C GLU A 182 -19.11 -2.93 -4.13
N GLY A 183 -19.24 -3.83 -5.08
CA GLY A 183 -19.92 -3.58 -6.36
C GLY A 183 -19.06 -2.92 -7.44
N LYS A 184 -17.81 -2.52 -7.14
CA LYS A 184 -16.90 -1.95 -8.12
C LYS A 184 -16.14 -3.04 -8.88
N ILE A 185 -15.92 -2.81 -10.17
CA ILE A 185 -15.03 -3.63 -10.99
C ILE A 185 -13.67 -2.97 -11.00
N ILE A 186 -12.66 -3.72 -10.59
CA ILE A 186 -11.28 -3.28 -10.54
C ILE A 186 -10.40 -4.19 -11.40
N ARG A 187 -9.29 -3.65 -11.88
CA ARG A 187 -8.20 -4.41 -12.50
C ARG A 187 -7.00 -4.34 -11.57
N LEU A 188 -6.36 -5.47 -11.33
CA LEU A 188 -5.29 -5.61 -10.35
C LEU A 188 -4.02 -6.14 -10.99
N LEU A 189 -2.87 -5.69 -10.47
CA LEU A 189 -1.57 -6.29 -10.63
C LEU A 189 -0.99 -6.58 -9.24
N GLY A 190 -0.57 -7.80 -8.98
CA GLY A 190 -0.10 -8.19 -7.65
C GLY A 190 0.63 -9.52 -7.63
N TYR A 191 1.32 -9.77 -6.51
CA TYR A 191 1.99 -11.04 -6.25
C TYR A 191 1.04 -12.07 -5.64
N VAL A 192 1.14 -13.32 -6.06
CA VAL A 192 0.56 -14.43 -5.31
C VAL A 192 1.43 -14.67 -4.07
N SER A 193 0.83 -14.75 -2.91
CA SER A 193 1.55 -14.94 -1.63
C SER A 193 0.80 -15.86 -0.69
N GLU A 194 1.53 -16.63 0.11
CA GLU A 194 0.94 -17.33 1.25
C GLU A 194 0.45 -16.31 2.29
N VAL A 195 -0.69 -16.63 2.92
CA VAL A 195 -1.30 -15.80 3.96
C VAL A 195 -0.39 -15.68 5.20
N GLY A 196 0.40 -16.71 5.47
CA GLY A 196 1.32 -16.74 6.61
C GLY A 196 0.62 -16.51 7.95
N ASN A 197 1.25 -15.73 8.83
CA ASN A 197 0.74 -15.41 10.17
C ASN A 197 -0.07 -14.11 10.24
N ASN A 198 -0.60 -13.59 9.13
CA ASN A 198 -1.42 -12.39 9.11
C ASN A 198 -2.78 -12.66 9.74
N GLU A 199 -3.02 -12.13 10.94
CA GLU A 199 -4.23 -12.37 11.73
C GLU A 199 -5.51 -11.96 11.01
N ILE A 200 -5.50 -10.84 10.25
CA ILE A 200 -6.65 -10.36 9.49
C ILE A 200 -6.94 -11.31 8.33
N ALA A 201 -5.91 -11.68 7.59
CA ALA A 201 -6.06 -12.62 6.50
C ALA A 201 -6.55 -13.99 7.00
N GLN A 202 -6.00 -14.50 8.09
CA GLN A 202 -6.45 -15.76 8.71
C GLN A 202 -7.90 -15.71 9.18
N LYS A 203 -8.38 -14.53 9.62
CA LYS A 203 -9.75 -14.36 10.08
C LYS A 203 -10.78 -14.47 8.96
N TYR A 204 -10.49 -13.91 7.79
CA TYR A 204 -11.44 -13.82 6.68
C TYR A 204 -11.16 -14.80 5.55
N ASN A 205 -9.89 -15.06 5.27
CA ASN A 205 -9.48 -15.94 4.17
C ASN A 205 -9.39 -17.40 4.65
N GLN A 206 -10.23 -18.23 4.08
CA GLN A 206 -10.23 -19.68 4.35
C GLN A 206 -9.24 -20.46 3.47
N THR A 207 -8.46 -19.74 2.63
CA THR A 207 -7.43 -20.34 1.77
C THR A 207 -6.04 -19.97 2.25
N ASP A 208 -5.03 -20.76 1.88
CA ASP A 208 -3.64 -20.52 2.27
C ASP A 208 -2.99 -19.37 1.49
N TYR A 209 -3.64 -18.85 0.45
CA TYR A 209 -3.09 -17.85 -0.48
C TYR A 209 -3.98 -16.64 -0.64
N HIS A 210 -3.37 -15.49 -0.86
CA HIS A 210 -3.99 -14.24 -1.26
C HIS A 210 -3.14 -13.52 -2.31
N ILE A 211 -3.63 -12.39 -2.84
CA ILE A 211 -2.86 -11.54 -3.73
C ILE A 211 -2.42 -10.29 -2.98
N LEU A 212 -1.14 -9.99 -3.02
CA LEU A 212 -0.58 -8.72 -2.55
C LEU A 212 -0.65 -7.72 -3.72
N ALA A 213 -1.75 -6.96 -3.80
CA ALA A 213 -1.97 -6.03 -4.90
C ALA A 213 -1.14 -4.76 -4.71
N PHE A 214 -0.25 -4.49 -5.65
CA PHE A 214 0.58 -3.27 -5.66
C PHE A 214 0.15 -2.26 -6.73
N CYS A 215 -0.79 -2.61 -7.61
CA CYS A 215 -1.43 -1.67 -8.52
C CYS A 215 -2.91 -2.03 -8.69
N VAL A 216 -3.77 -1.01 -8.62
CA VAL A 216 -5.23 -1.12 -8.72
C VAL A 216 -5.73 -0.06 -9.69
N ILE A 217 -6.56 -0.48 -10.65
CA ILE A 217 -7.24 0.41 -11.61
C ILE A 217 -8.74 0.31 -11.36
N ASP A 218 -9.41 1.44 -11.12
CA ASP A 218 -10.87 1.53 -11.16
C ASP A 218 -11.33 1.45 -12.62
N MET A 219 -12.09 0.43 -12.96
CA MET A 219 -12.52 0.20 -14.35
C MET A 219 -13.57 1.19 -14.83
N ASP A 220 -14.25 1.89 -13.92
CA ASP A 220 -15.22 2.93 -14.25
C ASP A 220 -14.53 4.26 -14.58
N SER A 221 -13.71 4.77 -13.64
CA SER A 221 -13.03 6.07 -13.78
C SER A 221 -11.72 5.99 -14.59
N LYS A 222 -11.19 4.78 -14.77
CA LYS A 222 -9.87 4.51 -15.35
C LYS A 222 -8.70 5.13 -14.57
N GLN A 223 -8.95 5.50 -13.33
CA GLN A 223 -7.90 5.96 -12.43
C GLN A 223 -7.09 4.79 -11.91
N MET A 224 -5.80 5.01 -11.72
CA MET A 224 -4.84 4.02 -11.23
C MET A 224 -4.21 4.49 -9.93
N ALA A 225 -4.02 3.56 -9.01
CA ALA A 225 -3.18 3.72 -7.85
C ALA A 225 -2.13 2.61 -7.83
N MET A 226 -0.88 2.95 -7.53
CA MET A 226 0.20 1.97 -7.46
C MET A 226 1.09 2.22 -6.25
N MET A 227 1.76 1.16 -5.80
CA MET A 227 2.75 1.24 -4.73
C MET A 227 4.02 1.93 -5.24
N PRO A 228 4.57 2.90 -4.51
CA PRO A 228 5.87 3.48 -4.83
C PRO A 228 6.95 2.40 -4.92
N GLY A 229 7.79 2.52 -5.96
CA GLY A 229 8.82 1.53 -6.27
C GLY A 229 8.37 0.40 -7.21
N SER A 230 7.08 0.38 -7.60
CA SER A 230 6.55 -0.59 -8.59
C SER A 230 6.42 -0.03 -10.02
N GLU A 231 6.97 1.15 -10.27
CA GLU A 231 6.77 1.90 -11.52
C GLU A 231 7.20 1.12 -12.75
N LEU A 232 8.32 0.38 -12.66
CA LEU A 232 8.82 -0.42 -13.77
C LEU A 232 7.87 -1.56 -14.12
N GLN A 233 7.40 -2.29 -13.10
CA GLN A 233 6.47 -3.40 -13.27
C GLN A 233 5.13 -2.89 -13.84
N VAL A 234 4.63 -1.78 -13.32
CA VAL A 234 3.39 -1.16 -13.81
C VAL A 234 3.55 -0.69 -15.24
N LYS A 235 4.69 -0.08 -15.60
CA LYS A 235 4.98 0.33 -16.98
C LYS A 235 5.03 -0.84 -17.96
N GLU A 236 5.70 -1.95 -17.59
CA GLU A 236 5.69 -3.17 -18.40
C GLU A 236 4.27 -3.68 -18.61
N TRP A 237 3.46 -3.69 -17.54
CA TRP A 237 2.07 -4.11 -17.60
C TRP A 237 1.21 -3.20 -18.50
N MET A 238 1.38 -1.89 -18.41
CA MET A 238 0.69 -0.91 -19.27
C MET A 238 1.06 -1.08 -20.75
N ASN A 239 2.26 -1.59 -21.03
CA ASN A 239 2.72 -1.94 -22.38
C ASN A 239 2.27 -3.36 -22.81
N GLY A 240 1.37 -3.98 -22.08
CA GLY A 240 0.80 -5.29 -22.41
C GLY A 240 1.62 -6.50 -21.96
N THR A 241 2.70 -6.31 -21.22
CA THR A 241 3.58 -7.38 -20.72
C THR A 241 3.36 -7.57 -19.24
N ILE A 242 3.02 -8.79 -18.80
CA ILE A 242 3.01 -9.10 -17.36
C ILE A 242 4.45 -9.22 -16.86
N PRO A 243 4.89 -8.41 -15.89
CA PRO A 243 6.23 -8.52 -15.34
C PRO A 243 6.42 -9.88 -14.65
N LYS A 244 7.65 -10.33 -14.57
CA LYS A 244 7.99 -11.58 -13.85
C LYS A 244 8.23 -11.26 -12.38
N GLY A 245 7.73 -12.13 -11.49
CA GLY A 245 8.09 -12.10 -10.09
C GLY A 245 9.58 -12.40 -9.88
N GLU A 246 10.19 -11.77 -8.91
CA GLU A 246 11.53 -12.15 -8.44
C GLU A 246 11.39 -13.39 -7.56
N LYS A 247 12.00 -14.50 -7.98
CA LYS A 247 12.09 -15.74 -7.20
C LYS A 247 13.32 -15.73 -6.33
#